data_3cb80fb4ebdc2d1911412a4aecb6f32d
#
_entry.id   3cb80fb4ebdc2d1911412a4aecb6f32d
#
_cell.length_a   1.000
_cell.length_b   1.000
_cell.length_c   1.000
_cell.angle_alpha   90.00
_cell.angle_beta   90.00
_cell.angle_gamma   90.00
#
_symmetry.space_group_name_H-M   'P 1'
#
loop_
_entity.id
_entity.type
_entity.pdbx_description
1 polymer ?
#
loop_
_entity_poly.entity_id
_entity_poly.type
_entity_poly.pdbx_seq_one_letter_code
_entity_poly.pdbx_strand_id
1 'polypeptide(L)'
;MCGRFININNIDRIKKSFSINNTKKINNYSSYNISPNQSSLMISNSNKLMIELANWGFKFFDKISNLEKNIFNSRVETIKNKILFKESYEKRKCVIPTNGYFEWKFHNNEKFPFFIHLENLECFYFAGIWKYVNFKKNYDKFFSIITKKPCTNLSNLHHRMPILLSYNE
;
A
#
# COMPACT_ATOMS: atom_id res chain seq x y z
N MET A 1 -2.63 -10.22 7.54
CA MET A 1 -2.60 -9.33 6.35
C MET A 1 -1.82 -8.09 6.73
N CYS A 2 -0.92 -7.63 5.85
CA CYS A 2 -0.13 -6.42 6.08
C CYS A 2 -1.05 -5.29 6.58
N GLY A 3 -0.91 -4.94 7.83
CA GLY A 3 -1.71 -3.90 8.50
C GLY A 3 -0.83 -2.83 9.14
N ARG A 4 0.48 -2.91 8.91
CA ARG A 4 1.47 -1.98 9.46
C ARG A 4 2.76 -2.02 8.64
N PHE A 5 3.29 -0.86 8.23
CA PHE A 5 4.55 -0.79 7.51
C PHE A 5 5.36 0.46 7.84
N ILE A 6 6.60 0.50 7.38
CA ILE A 6 7.55 1.60 7.55
C ILE A 6 7.82 2.24 6.20
N ASN A 7 7.89 3.57 6.18
CA ASN A 7 8.39 4.33 5.05
C ASN A 7 9.22 5.50 5.54
N ILE A 8 10.53 5.30 5.56
CA ILE A 8 11.55 6.29 5.92
C ILE A 8 12.45 6.62 4.73
N ASN A 9 11.93 6.41 3.53
CA ASN A 9 12.69 6.58 2.31
C ASN A 9 12.93 8.06 1.98
N ASN A 10 14.14 8.35 1.51
CA ASN A 10 14.47 9.66 0.99
C ASN A 10 13.73 9.91 -0.33
N ILE A 11 12.89 10.95 -0.37
CA ILE A 11 12.06 11.29 -1.53
C ILE A 11 12.91 11.61 -2.76
N ASP A 12 14.06 12.28 -2.60
CA ASP A 12 14.90 12.64 -3.75
C ASP A 12 15.58 11.42 -4.35
N ARG A 13 15.91 10.41 -3.53
CA ARG A 13 16.38 9.11 -4.00
C ARG A 13 15.30 8.41 -4.84
N ILE A 14 14.05 8.40 -4.36
CA ILE A 14 12.92 7.83 -5.11
C ILE A 14 12.70 8.59 -6.42
N LYS A 15 12.70 9.94 -6.40
CA LYS A 15 12.58 10.75 -7.61
C LYS A 15 13.64 10.40 -8.65
N LYS A 16 14.89 10.29 -8.21
CA LYS A 16 16.01 9.92 -9.09
C LYS A 16 15.80 8.54 -9.70
N SER A 17 15.41 7.56 -8.91
CA SER A 17 15.17 6.18 -9.37
C SER A 17 14.09 6.13 -10.45
N PHE A 18 12.98 6.84 -10.28
CA PHE A 18 11.85 6.83 -11.23
C PHE A 18 11.91 7.96 -12.27
N SER A 19 12.99 8.75 -12.34
CA SER A 19 13.10 9.92 -13.22
C SER A 19 11.91 10.89 -13.07
N ILE A 20 11.45 11.11 -11.84
CA ILE A 20 10.29 11.95 -11.55
C ILE A 20 10.74 13.38 -11.30
N ASN A 21 10.38 14.28 -12.22
CA ASN A 21 10.70 15.70 -12.11
C ASN A 21 9.59 16.53 -11.43
N ASN A 22 8.35 16.02 -11.42
CA ASN A 22 7.19 16.71 -10.86
C ASN A 22 6.74 16.03 -9.56
N THR A 23 6.92 16.74 -8.45
CA THR A 23 6.29 16.38 -7.17
C THR A 23 5.44 17.55 -6.72
N LYS A 24 4.21 17.29 -6.25
CA LYS A 24 3.59 18.24 -5.32
C LYS A 24 4.59 18.43 -4.19
N LYS A 25 4.74 19.65 -3.65
CA LYS A 25 5.64 19.91 -2.51
C LYS A 25 5.32 18.92 -1.39
N ILE A 26 6.08 17.83 -1.30
CA ILE A 26 6.04 16.91 -0.20
C ILE A 26 7.29 17.21 0.60
N ASN A 27 7.12 17.93 1.71
CA ASN A 27 8.20 18.15 2.65
C ASN A 27 8.43 16.85 3.41
N ASN A 28 9.68 16.45 3.53
CA ASN A 28 10.22 15.30 4.27
C ASN A 28 9.17 14.37 4.91
N TYR A 29 8.70 13.38 4.16
CA TYR A 29 7.80 12.36 4.68
C TYR A 29 8.62 11.21 5.23
N SER A 30 8.41 10.88 6.49
CA SER A 30 9.01 9.72 7.15
C SER A 30 8.07 9.19 8.22
N SER A 31 7.83 7.89 8.24
CA SER A 31 7.04 7.25 9.28
C SER A 31 7.48 5.82 9.55
N TYR A 32 7.74 5.53 10.83
CA TYR A 32 8.08 4.19 11.31
C TYR A 32 6.87 3.33 11.65
N ASN A 33 5.65 3.85 11.49
CA ASN A 33 4.46 3.17 11.96
C ASN A 33 3.20 3.61 11.19
N ILE A 34 3.09 3.18 9.94
CA ILE A 34 1.94 3.50 9.10
C ILE A 34 0.89 2.42 9.26
N SER A 35 -0.34 2.84 9.59
CA SER A 35 -1.52 1.98 9.73
C SER A 35 -2.63 2.37 8.74
N PRO A 36 -3.63 1.49 8.51
CA PRO A 36 -4.81 1.85 7.73
C PRO A 36 -5.45 3.17 8.20
N ASN A 37 -6.00 3.93 7.26
CA ASN A 37 -6.52 5.30 7.40
C ASN A 37 -5.45 6.41 7.52
N GLN A 38 -4.18 6.09 7.59
CA GLN A 38 -3.12 7.07 7.51
C GLN A 38 -2.65 7.28 6.06
N SER A 39 -2.05 8.44 5.81
CA SER A 39 -1.44 8.75 4.51
C SER A 39 -0.03 8.19 4.40
N SER A 40 0.34 7.79 3.20
CA SER A 40 1.71 7.41 2.85
C SER A 40 2.07 7.92 1.46
N LEU A 41 3.37 7.89 1.15
CA LEU A 41 3.84 8.12 -0.19
C LEU A 41 3.29 7.04 -1.13
N MET A 42 2.84 7.47 -2.28
CA MET A 42 2.39 6.64 -3.39
C MET A 42 3.00 7.16 -4.69
N ILE A 43 3.47 6.26 -5.52
CA ILE A 43 3.91 6.57 -6.89
C ILE A 43 2.84 6.05 -7.83
N SER A 44 2.24 6.95 -8.58
CA SER A 44 1.16 6.61 -9.52
C SER A 44 1.36 7.29 -10.87
N ASN A 45 0.77 6.71 -11.90
CA ASN A 45 0.74 7.26 -13.24
C ASN A 45 -0.72 7.49 -13.65
N SER A 46 -1.20 8.74 -13.52
CA SER A 46 -2.51 9.14 -14.07
C SER A 46 -2.36 9.73 -15.49
N ASN A 47 -1.47 10.70 -15.67
CA ASN A 47 -1.05 11.28 -16.95
C ASN A 47 0.47 11.37 -17.03
N LYS A 48 1.11 11.50 -15.88
CA LYS A 48 2.57 11.51 -15.67
C LYS A 48 2.87 10.76 -14.40
N LEU A 49 4.06 10.17 -14.33
CA LEU A 49 4.53 9.51 -13.11
C LEU A 49 4.73 10.57 -12.02
N MET A 50 4.11 10.37 -10.87
CA MET A 50 4.10 11.33 -9.76
C MET A 50 4.29 10.64 -8.41
N ILE A 51 5.01 11.32 -7.51
CA ILE A 51 5.00 10.99 -6.08
C ILE A 51 4.00 11.90 -5.38
N GLU A 52 3.14 11.33 -4.58
CA GLU A 52 2.11 12.07 -3.85
C GLU A 52 1.73 11.36 -2.55
N LEU A 53 1.07 12.06 -1.64
CA LEU A 53 0.46 11.46 -0.45
C LEU A 53 -0.92 10.92 -0.82
N ALA A 54 -1.20 9.71 -0.37
CA ALA A 54 -2.51 9.08 -0.51
C ALA A 54 -2.88 8.32 0.76
N ASN A 55 -4.17 8.22 1.05
CA ASN A 55 -4.68 7.55 2.24
C ASN A 55 -4.74 6.04 2.04
N TRP A 56 -4.32 5.28 3.03
CA TRP A 56 -4.34 3.82 2.97
C TRP A 56 -5.71 3.26 3.32
N GLY A 57 -6.37 2.70 2.31
CA GLY A 57 -7.64 1.99 2.44
C GLY A 57 -8.77 2.59 1.62
N PHE A 58 -9.44 1.75 0.85
CA PHE A 58 -10.62 2.11 0.06
C PHE A 58 -11.84 2.20 0.97
N LYS A 59 -12.33 3.39 1.18
CA LYS A 59 -13.59 3.62 1.87
C LYS A 59 -14.77 3.31 0.96
N PHE A 60 -15.75 2.61 1.48
CA PHE A 60 -17.04 2.38 0.84
C PHE A 60 -18.14 2.20 1.89
N PHE A 61 -19.35 2.56 1.50
CA PHE A 61 -20.53 2.35 2.34
C PHE A 61 -21.13 0.98 2.04
N ASP A 62 -21.13 0.12 3.04
CA ASP A 62 -21.76 -1.19 2.94
C ASP A 62 -23.26 -1.08 3.26
N LYS A 63 -24.08 -1.18 2.23
CA LYS A 63 -25.54 -1.05 2.34
C LYS A 63 -26.19 -2.14 3.20
N ILE A 64 -25.55 -3.30 3.32
CA ILE A 64 -26.10 -4.43 4.11
C ILE A 64 -25.90 -4.17 5.59
N SER A 65 -24.69 -3.80 6.01
CA SER A 65 -24.41 -3.50 7.42
C SER A 65 -24.72 -2.06 7.81
N ASN A 66 -25.07 -1.20 6.85
CA ASN A 66 -25.29 0.25 7.02
C ASN A 66 -24.09 0.98 7.65
N LEU A 67 -22.86 0.51 7.36
CA LEU A 67 -21.62 1.03 7.93
C LEU A 67 -20.62 1.43 6.85
N GLU A 68 -19.84 2.46 7.15
CA GLU A 68 -18.62 2.75 6.35
C GLU A 68 -17.56 1.71 6.66
N LYS A 69 -17.06 1.04 5.64
CA LYS A 69 -15.97 0.07 5.71
C LYS A 69 -14.73 0.60 5.02
N ASN A 70 -13.56 0.20 5.53
CA ASN A 70 -12.28 0.48 4.91
C ASN A 70 -11.59 -0.81 4.49
N ILE A 71 -11.27 -0.96 3.20
CA ILE A 71 -10.54 -2.11 2.67
C ILE A 71 -9.13 -1.66 2.26
N PHE A 72 -8.18 -1.91 3.12
CA PHE A 72 -6.78 -1.50 2.94
C PHE A 72 -5.93 -2.52 2.17
N ASN A 73 -6.41 -3.77 1.99
CA ASN A 73 -5.75 -4.79 1.17
C ASN A 73 -6.71 -5.39 0.15
N SER A 74 -6.21 -5.65 -1.06
CA SER A 74 -6.93 -6.31 -2.15
C SER A 74 -6.22 -7.61 -2.54
N ARG A 75 -6.97 -8.70 -2.78
CA ARG A 75 -6.40 -10.00 -3.14
C ARG A 75 -6.20 -10.09 -4.64
N VAL A 76 -4.99 -10.41 -5.10
CA VAL A 76 -4.68 -10.53 -6.53
C VAL A 76 -5.59 -11.54 -7.24
N GLU A 77 -6.00 -12.61 -6.56
CA GLU A 77 -6.82 -13.68 -7.12
C GLU A 77 -8.25 -13.22 -7.47
N THR A 78 -8.75 -12.18 -6.79
CA THR A 78 -10.15 -11.73 -6.94
C THR A 78 -10.29 -10.27 -7.35
N ILE A 79 -9.19 -9.53 -7.44
CA ILE A 79 -9.18 -8.09 -7.68
C ILE A 79 -9.89 -7.69 -8.99
N LYS A 80 -9.73 -8.51 -10.04
CA LYS A 80 -10.34 -8.29 -11.36
C LYS A 80 -11.88 -8.40 -11.35
N ASN A 81 -12.42 -9.22 -10.45
CA ASN A 81 -13.84 -9.57 -10.43
C ASN A 81 -14.64 -8.74 -9.42
N LYS A 82 -13.98 -8.10 -8.46
CA LYS A 82 -14.67 -7.28 -7.47
C LYS A 82 -14.95 -5.88 -7.99
N ILE A 83 -16.22 -5.48 -8.02
CA ILE A 83 -16.69 -4.15 -8.48
C ILE A 83 -15.88 -3.02 -7.83
N LEU A 84 -15.58 -3.12 -6.53
CA LEU A 84 -14.83 -2.13 -5.79
C LEU A 84 -13.42 -1.88 -6.35
N PHE A 85 -12.80 -2.89 -6.95
CA PHE A 85 -11.38 -2.87 -7.36
C PHE A 85 -11.17 -2.88 -8.88
N LYS A 86 -12.12 -3.44 -9.64
CA LYS A 86 -11.98 -3.73 -11.08
C LYS A 86 -11.44 -2.53 -11.86
N GLU A 87 -12.11 -1.40 -11.78
CA GLU A 87 -11.70 -0.19 -12.53
C GLU A 87 -10.32 0.32 -12.08
N SER A 88 -10.03 0.29 -10.78
CA SER A 88 -8.72 0.71 -10.26
C SER A 88 -7.61 -0.25 -10.69
N TYR A 89 -7.90 -1.56 -10.75
CA TYR A 89 -6.96 -2.55 -11.22
C TYR A 89 -6.64 -2.41 -12.72
N GLU A 90 -7.61 -2.05 -13.53
CA GLU A 90 -7.42 -1.84 -14.96
C GLU A 90 -6.67 -0.53 -15.27
N LYS A 91 -7.02 0.56 -14.58
CA LYS A 91 -6.63 1.92 -14.98
C LYS A 91 -5.73 2.66 -13.98
N ARG A 92 -5.68 2.24 -12.72
CA ARG A 92 -5.06 3.02 -11.62
C ARG A 92 -4.18 2.15 -10.73
N LYS A 93 -3.11 1.63 -11.32
CA LYS A 93 -2.05 0.93 -10.58
C LYS A 93 -1.10 1.93 -9.94
N CYS A 94 -0.51 1.54 -8.83
CA CYS A 94 0.49 2.34 -8.13
C CYS A 94 1.50 1.45 -7.41
N VAL A 95 2.59 2.05 -6.95
CA VAL A 95 3.52 1.42 -6.03
C VAL A 95 3.68 2.27 -4.79
N ILE A 96 3.85 1.62 -3.65
CA ILE A 96 3.98 2.26 -2.33
C ILE A 96 5.38 1.96 -1.81
N PRO A 97 6.27 2.98 -1.67
CA PRO A 97 7.61 2.80 -1.13
C PRO A 97 7.53 2.31 0.31
N THR A 98 8.41 1.38 0.65
CA THR A 98 8.50 0.83 2.01
C THR A 98 9.92 0.37 2.31
N ASN A 99 10.27 0.32 3.61
CA ASN A 99 11.51 -0.27 4.11
C ASN A 99 11.25 -1.62 4.79
N GLY A 100 9.97 -1.93 5.06
CA GLY A 100 9.53 -3.18 5.67
C GLY A 100 8.12 -3.09 6.21
N TYR A 101 7.58 -4.21 6.62
CA TYR A 101 6.25 -4.29 7.19
C TYR A 101 6.19 -5.24 8.37
N PHE A 102 5.13 -5.14 9.17
CA PHE A 102 4.91 -5.99 10.33
C PHE A 102 3.78 -6.97 10.07
N GLU A 103 4.00 -8.21 10.52
CA GLU A 103 2.98 -9.24 10.69
C GLU A 103 3.04 -9.81 12.10
N TRP A 104 1.92 -10.34 12.57
CA TRP A 104 1.79 -10.85 13.93
C TRP A 104 1.54 -12.35 13.92
N LYS A 105 2.35 -13.09 14.67
CA LYS A 105 2.13 -14.49 14.96
C LYS A 105 1.44 -14.63 16.31
N PHE A 106 0.40 -15.43 16.35
CA PHE A 106 -0.22 -15.86 17.60
C PHE A 106 0.54 -17.05 18.18
N HIS A 107 0.92 -16.96 19.43
CA HIS A 107 1.48 -18.07 20.19
C HIS A 107 1.05 -17.92 21.65
N ASN A 108 0.49 -18.98 22.25
CA ASN A 108 -0.01 -18.98 23.64
C ASN A 108 -0.93 -17.81 23.99
N ASN A 109 -1.89 -17.48 23.12
CA ASN A 109 -2.82 -16.34 23.23
C ASN A 109 -2.18 -14.95 23.22
N GLU A 110 -0.91 -14.86 22.91
CA GLU A 110 -0.19 -13.60 22.74
C GLU A 110 0.14 -13.31 21.27
N LYS A 111 0.28 -12.02 20.95
CA LYS A 111 0.65 -11.55 19.60
C LYS A 111 2.08 -11.09 19.59
N PHE A 112 2.91 -11.76 18.82
CA PHE A 112 4.31 -11.39 18.61
C PHE A 112 4.48 -10.70 17.27
N PRO A 113 4.99 -9.45 17.22
CA PRO A 113 5.28 -8.76 15.97
C PRO A 113 6.56 -9.28 15.35
N PHE A 114 6.51 -9.50 14.03
CA PHE A 114 7.66 -9.82 13.20
C PHE A 114 7.87 -8.70 12.19
N PHE A 115 9.05 -8.13 12.14
CA PHE A 115 9.44 -7.17 11.12
C PHE A 115 9.98 -7.91 9.91
N ILE A 116 9.36 -7.68 8.77
CA ILE A 116 9.70 -8.33 7.49
C ILE A 116 10.28 -7.26 6.57
N HIS A 117 11.50 -7.48 6.12
CA HIS A 117 12.19 -6.63 5.17
C HIS A 117 12.90 -7.47 4.12
N LEU A 118 13.36 -6.85 3.05
CA LEU A 118 14.20 -7.52 2.05
C LEU A 118 15.68 -7.33 2.42
N GLU A 119 16.40 -8.44 2.41
CA GLU A 119 17.84 -8.43 2.64
C GLU A 119 18.54 -7.63 1.53
N ASN A 120 19.50 -6.80 1.90
CA ASN A 120 20.28 -5.94 0.98
C ASN A 120 19.48 -4.86 0.22
N LEU A 121 18.21 -4.65 0.54
CA LEU A 121 17.41 -3.57 -0.04
C LEU A 121 16.89 -2.63 1.05
N GLU A 122 17.38 -1.40 1.03
CA GLU A 122 16.88 -0.35 1.94
C GLU A 122 15.45 0.09 1.60
N CYS A 123 15.08 0.02 0.32
CA CYS A 123 13.78 0.39 -0.19
C CYS A 123 13.27 -0.64 -1.19
N PHE A 124 12.03 -1.04 -1.02
CA PHE A 124 11.27 -1.81 -2.00
C PHE A 124 9.84 -1.26 -2.06
N TYR A 125 8.99 -1.85 -2.87
CA TYR A 125 7.68 -1.29 -3.13
C TYR A 125 6.59 -2.35 -2.95
N PHE A 126 5.45 -1.94 -2.39
CA PHE A 126 4.24 -2.73 -2.50
C PHE A 126 3.54 -2.41 -3.80
N ALA A 127 3.07 -3.44 -4.51
CA ALA A 127 2.09 -3.25 -5.57
C ALA A 127 0.75 -2.80 -4.99
N GLY A 128 0.13 -1.82 -5.61
CA GLY A 128 -1.13 -1.26 -5.17
C GLY A 128 -2.05 -0.84 -6.32
N ILE A 129 -3.27 -0.54 -5.95
CA ILE A 129 -4.25 0.15 -6.78
C ILE A 129 -4.74 1.38 -6.04
N TRP A 130 -5.18 2.38 -6.78
CA TRP A 130 -5.67 3.62 -6.18
C TRP A 130 -6.98 4.10 -6.81
N LYS A 131 -7.71 4.96 -6.11
CA LYS A 131 -8.91 5.65 -6.61
C LYS A 131 -9.03 7.05 -6.04
N TYR A 132 -9.77 7.90 -6.73
CA TYR A 132 -10.29 9.13 -6.14
C TYR A 132 -11.52 8.85 -5.29
N VAL A 133 -11.62 9.53 -4.18
CA VAL A 133 -12.84 9.61 -3.39
C VAL A 133 -13.19 11.08 -3.21
N ASN A 134 -14.42 11.46 -3.57
CA ASN A 134 -14.91 12.81 -3.34
C ASN A 134 -15.27 12.93 -1.86
N PHE A 135 -14.49 13.68 -1.12
CA PHE A 135 -14.77 13.97 0.28
C PHE A 135 -14.90 15.48 0.46
N LYS A 136 -16.11 15.97 0.75
CA LYS A 136 -16.40 17.40 1.03
C LYS A 136 -15.80 18.39 0.00
N LYS A 137 -16.01 18.15 -1.29
CA LYS A 137 -15.48 18.94 -2.42
C LYS A 137 -13.97 18.83 -2.69
N ASN A 138 -13.23 18.03 -1.93
CA ASN A 138 -11.84 17.69 -2.23
C ASN A 138 -11.74 16.26 -2.77
N TYR A 139 -10.94 16.07 -3.81
CA TYR A 139 -10.64 14.74 -4.35
C TYR A 139 -9.39 14.21 -3.68
N ASP A 140 -9.58 13.38 -2.68
CA ASP A 140 -8.48 12.68 -2.03
C ASP A 140 -8.19 11.35 -2.75
N LYS A 141 -6.91 11.00 -2.82
CA LYS A 141 -6.49 9.70 -3.33
C LYS A 141 -6.41 8.69 -2.20
N PHE A 142 -6.93 7.51 -2.49
CA PHE A 142 -6.87 6.36 -1.59
C PHE A 142 -6.22 5.19 -2.31
N PHE A 143 -5.36 4.44 -1.63
CA PHE A 143 -4.75 3.23 -2.17
C PHE A 143 -5.10 1.98 -1.37
N SER A 144 -5.01 0.83 -2.03
CA SER A 144 -5.13 -0.49 -1.42
C SER A 144 -3.93 -1.33 -1.85
N ILE A 145 -3.26 -1.97 -0.89
CA ILE A 145 -2.11 -2.83 -1.15
C ILE A 145 -2.59 -4.16 -1.72
N ILE A 146 -1.98 -4.62 -2.82
CA ILE A 146 -2.28 -5.91 -3.42
C ILE A 146 -1.55 -7.00 -2.64
N THR A 147 -2.29 -8.03 -2.25
CA THR A 147 -1.75 -9.17 -1.51
C THR A 147 -1.89 -10.47 -2.31
N LYS A 148 -0.99 -11.41 -2.06
CA LYS A 148 -0.96 -12.77 -2.62
C LYS A 148 -0.82 -13.83 -1.52
N LYS A 149 -0.86 -15.11 -1.89
CA LYS A 149 -0.44 -16.20 -1.01
C LYS A 149 1.02 -15.99 -0.58
N PRO A 150 1.40 -16.36 0.64
CA PRO A 150 2.77 -16.16 1.11
C PRO A 150 3.75 -17.09 0.37
N CYS A 151 5.01 -16.68 0.31
CA CYS A 151 6.10 -17.58 -0.03
C CYS A 151 6.35 -18.58 1.11
N THR A 152 7.13 -19.62 0.85
CA THR A 152 7.42 -20.71 1.80
C THR A 152 7.93 -20.16 3.15
N ASN A 153 8.85 -19.21 3.13
CA ASN A 153 9.46 -18.64 4.33
C ASN A 153 8.47 -17.88 5.24
N LEU A 154 7.38 -17.37 4.68
CA LEU A 154 6.37 -16.58 5.41
C LEU A 154 5.09 -17.35 5.68
N SER A 155 4.94 -18.57 5.15
CA SER A 155 3.72 -19.37 5.26
C SER A 155 3.34 -19.71 6.72
N ASN A 156 4.36 -19.91 7.58
CA ASN A 156 4.17 -20.20 9.01
C ASN A 156 3.87 -18.94 9.84
N LEU A 157 4.06 -17.75 9.27
CA LEU A 157 3.80 -16.48 9.95
C LEU A 157 2.38 -15.98 9.65
N HIS A 158 2.01 -15.94 8.38
CA HIS A 158 0.70 -15.47 7.96
C HIS A 158 0.27 -16.09 6.61
N HIS A 159 -1.04 -16.28 6.42
CA HIS A 159 -1.62 -16.85 5.19
C HIS A 159 -1.67 -15.89 3.99
N ARG A 160 -1.23 -14.65 4.14
CA ARG A 160 -1.13 -13.61 3.09
C ARG A 160 0.15 -12.81 3.24
N MET A 161 0.66 -12.30 2.11
CA MET A 161 1.74 -11.31 2.06
C MET A 161 1.43 -10.23 1.01
N PRO A 162 1.96 -9.01 1.12
CA PRO A 162 1.94 -8.03 0.04
C PRO A 162 2.67 -8.55 -1.20
N ILE A 163 2.31 -8.09 -2.39
CA ILE A 163 3.18 -8.24 -3.56
C ILE A 163 4.31 -7.23 -3.41
N LEU A 164 5.54 -7.75 -3.35
CA LEU A 164 6.76 -6.96 -3.24
C LEU A 164 7.36 -6.81 -4.63
N LEU A 165 7.82 -5.60 -4.93
CA LEU A 165 8.47 -5.23 -6.18
C LEU A 165 9.82 -4.60 -5.86
N SER A 166 10.84 -4.96 -6.63
CA SER A 166 12.10 -4.24 -6.68
C SER A 166 12.00 -3.07 -7.65
N TYR A 167 13.00 -2.19 -7.66
CA TYR A 167 13.02 -1.07 -8.61
C TYR A 167 13.02 -1.52 -10.09
N ASN A 168 13.56 -2.70 -10.39
CA ASN A 168 13.70 -3.21 -11.77
C ASN A 168 12.46 -3.99 -12.25
N GLU A 169 11.42 -4.12 -11.43
CA GLU A 169 10.15 -4.79 -11.73
C GLU A 169 9.00 -3.79 -11.93
#